data_46b2ac1df408278f69c4aa3595fa0402
#
_entry.id   46b2ac1df408278f69c4aa3595fa0402
#
_cell.length_a   1.000
_cell.length_b   1.000
_cell.length_c   1.000
_cell.angle_alpha   90.00
_cell.angle_beta   90.00
_cell.angle_gamma   90.00
#
_symmetry.space_group_name_H-M   'P 1'
#
loop_
_entity.id
_entity.type
_entity.pdbx_description
1 polymer ?
#
loop_
_entity_poly.entity_id
_entity_poly.type
_entity_poly.pdbx_seq_one_letter_code
_entity_poly.pdbx_strand_id
1 'polypeptide(L)'
;MQRAAETHFSDPDTAGIVHLVDGLADLSRIDTNGLPIWRVRGNYEDYLPPVSSESGGIPRELMFEVGGYKILIMHGHRFGVKEDWERAAEYAADMHADLLMFGHTHVMFEKYLPTGTSLGYRAVGKPLCVFNPGSVGTGLYPSYGVVDLRPDGIIMSHACGGTVR
;
A
#
# COMPACT_ATOMS: atom_id res chain seq x y z
N MET A 1 5.98 7.75 -15.14
CA MET A 1 5.14 6.95 -14.21
C MET A 1 4.23 7.82 -13.38
N GLN A 2 4.72 8.82 -12.65
CA GLN A 2 3.90 9.72 -11.85
C GLN A 2 2.72 10.29 -12.66
N ARG A 3 2.95 10.86 -13.83
CA ARG A 3 1.88 11.38 -14.73
C ARG A 3 0.87 10.32 -15.16
N ALA A 4 1.28 9.06 -15.30
CA ALA A 4 0.35 7.99 -15.66
C ALA A 4 -0.56 7.60 -14.49
N ALA A 5 -0.06 7.65 -13.25
CA ALA A 5 -0.89 7.47 -12.06
C ALA A 5 -1.87 8.65 -11.87
N GLU A 6 -1.43 9.88 -12.15
CA GLU A 6 -2.24 11.09 -12.03
C GLU A 6 -3.49 11.08 -12.94
N THR A 7 -3.50 10.30 -14.03
CA THR A 7 -4.70 10.15 -14.88
C THR A 7 -5.87 9.50 -14.13
N HIS A 8 -5.59 8.65 -13.14
CA HIS A 8 -6.61 8.05 -12.29
C HIS A 8 -7.21 9.04 -11.28
N PHE A 9 -6.50 10.14 -10.96
CA PHE A 9 -6.97 11.11 -9.97
C PHE A 9 -8.13 11.99 -10.47
N SER A 10 -8.38 11.98 -11.78
CA SER A 10 -9.53 12.65 -12.40
C SER A 10 -10.72 11.73 -12.64
N ASP A 11 -10.58 10.43 -12.33
CA ASP A 11 -11.67 9.47 -12.45
C ASP A 11 -12.64 9.68 -11.27
N PRO A 12 -13.95 9.92 -11.53
CA PRO A 12 -14.94 10.14 -10.47
C PRO A 12 -15.12 8.95 -9.54
N ASP A 13 -14.75 7.73 -9.97
CA ASP A 13 -14.85 6.52 -9.18
C ASP A 13 -13.60 6.30 -8.29
N THR A 14 -12.57 7.15 -8.40
CA THR A 14 -11.39 7.06 -7.54
C THR A 14 -11.70 7.55 -6.13
N ALA A 15 -11.67 6.64 -5.18
CA ALA A 15 -11.95 6.92 -3.78
C ALA A 15 -10.80 7.65 -3.05
N GLY A 16 -9.55 7.48 -3.49
CA GLY A 16 -8.38 8.12 -2.88
C GLY A 16 -7.05 7.50 -3.28
N ILE A 17 -6.00 7.97 -2.63
CA ILE A 17 -4.61 7.62 -2.92
C ILE A 17 -3.99 6.98 -1.69
N VAL A 18 -3.27 5.87 -1.89
CA VAL A 18 -2.49 5.21 -0.84
C VAL A 18 -1.01 5.43 -1.09
N HIS A 19 -0.30 5.93 -0.06
CA HIS A 19 1.14 6.16 -0.10
C HIS A 19 1.86 5.34 0.98
N LEU A 20 2.69 4.39 0.54
CA LEU A 20 3.31 3.35 1.37
C LEU A 20 4.83 3.52 1.56
N VAL A 21 5.41 4.55 0.97
CA VAL A 21 6.87 4.64 0.79
C VAL A 21 7.50 5.81 1.53
N ASP A 22 8.82 5.73 1.73
CA ASP A 22 9.64 6.84 2.17
C ASP A 22 9.51 8.04 1.20
N GLY A 23 9.78 9.24 1.68
CA GLY A 23 9.75 10.44 0.83
C GLY A 23 8.42 11.18 0.84
N LEU A 24 7.87 11.41 2.03
CA LEU A 24 6.61 12.17 2.23
C LEU A 24 6.63 13.55 1.57
N ALA A 25 7.80 14.17 1.39
CA ALA A 25 7.95 15.45 0.71
C ALA A 25 7.56 15.39 -0.78
N ASP A 26 7.62 14.21 -1.40
CA ASP A 26 7.26 14.06 -2.81
C ASP A 26 5.74 14.17 -3.05
N LEU A 27 4.93 13.85 -2.04
CA LEU A 27 3.47 14.01 -2.11
C LEU A 27 3.04 15.48 -2.29
N SER A 28 3.79 16.42 -1.73
CA SER A 28 3.49 17.86 -1.88
C SER A 28 3.60 18.37 -3.32
N ARG A 29 4.22 17.61 -4.21
CA ARG A 29 4.42 17.92 -5.62
C ARG A 29 3.37 17.30 -6.54
N ILE A 30 2.49 16.47 -5.99
CA ILE A 30 1.46 15.77 -6.75
C ILE A 30 0.15 16.53 -6.60
N ASP A 31 -0.46 16.91 -7.72
CA ASP A 31 -1.84 17.37 -7.72
C ASP A 31 -2.76 16.15 -7.53
N THR A 32 -3.33 16.04 -6.36
CA THR A 32 -4.23 14.93 -6.01
C THR A 32 -5.67 15.18 -6.42
N ASN A 33 -5.96 16.32 -7.06
CA ASN A 33 -7.31 16.72 -7.44
C ASN A 33 -8.32 16.68 -6.26
N GLY A 34 -7.83 16.95 -5.04
CA GLY A 34 -8.65 16.94 -3.82
C GLY A 34 -8.98 15.56 -3.26
N LEU A 35 -8.44 14.48 -3.83
CA LEU A 35 -8.63 13.12 -3.30
C LEU A 35 -8.00 12.97 -1.91
N PRO A 36 -8.63 12.20 -1.02
CA PRO A 36 -8.03 11.84 0.26
C PRO A 36 -6.76 11.02 0.05
N ILE A 37 -5.77 11.22 0.92
CA ILE A 37 -4.52 10.46 0.92
C ILE A 37 -4.42 9.68 2.22
N TRP A 38 -4.37 8.36 2.12
CA TRP A 38 -3.99 7.47 3.21
C TRP A 38 -2.49 7.20 3.12
N ARG A 39 -1.76 7.55 4.15
CA ARG A 39 -0.30 7.46 4.15
C ARG A 39 0.26 6.90 5.44
N VAL A 40 1.38 6.21 5.31
CA VAL A 40 2.16 5.70 6.43
C VAL A 40 3.61 6.15 6.27
N ARG A 41 4.32 6.27 7.41
CA ARG A 41 5.75 6.61 7.38
C ARG A 41 6.59 5.36 7.15
N GLY A 42 7.68 5.55 6.42
CA GLY A 42 8.68 4.53 6.16
C GLY A 42 9.81 4.51 7.18
N ASN A 43 10.83 3.70 6.89
CA ASN A 43 12.00 3.62 7.76
C ASN A 43 12.88 4.89 7.70
N TYR A 44 12.86 5.62 6.60
CA TYR A 44 13.62 6.86 6.50
C TYR A 44 13.09 7.92 7.47
N GLU A 45 11.77 8.07 7.58
CA GLU A 45 11.13 8.98 8.52
C GLU A 45 11.30 8.55 9.99
N ASP A 46 11.48 7.27 10.25
CA ASP A 46 11.75 6.76 11.61
C ASP A 46 13.12 7.18 12.14
N TYR A 47 14.08 7.46 11.25
CA TYR A 47 15.42 7.93 11.62
C TYR A 47 15.56 9.46 11.68
N LEU A 48 14.58 10.20 11.15
CA LEU A 48 14.62 11.65 11.25
C LEU A 48 14.28 12.09 12.67
N PRO A 49 14.99 13.10 13.22
CA PRO A 49 14.63 13.66 14.50
C PRO A 49 13.21 14.20 14.46
N PRO A 50 12.45 14.14 15.57
CA PRO A 50 11.04 14.54 15.65
C PRO A 50 10.81 16.05 15.51
N VAL A 51 11.63 16.75 14.77
CA VAL A 51 11.67 18.21 14.64
C VAL A 51 10.78 18.76 13.52
N SER A 52 10.21 17.93 12.67
CA SER A 52 9.25 18.41 11.69
C SER A 52 7.83 18.00 12.13
N SER A 53 6.97 19.01 12.26
CA SER A 53 5.53 18.82 12.44
C SER A 53 4.89 17.89 11.38
N GLU A 54 5.62 17.61 10.31
CA GLU A 54 5.20 16.75 9.21
C GLU A 54 5.31 15.25 9.50
N SER A 55 6.33 14.80 10.25
CA SER A 55 6.48 13.37 10.58
C SER A 55 5.75 12.95 11.86
N GLY A 56 5.46 13.89 12.76
CA GLY A 56 4.87 13.61 14.07
C GLY A 56 3.41 13.13 14.05
N GLY A 57 2.69 13.33 12.94
CA GLY A 57 1.27 12.95 12.79
C GLY A 57 1.02 11.76 11.85
N ILE A 58 2.04 11.22 11.16
CA ILE A 58 1.84 10.13 10.21
C ILE A 58 2.06 8.79 10.90
N PRO A 59 1.06 7.90 10.90
CA PRO A 59 1.16 6.60 11.57
C PRO A 59 2.13 5.67 10.82
N ARG A 60 2.61 4.65 11.53
CA ARG A 60 3.39 3.55 10.93
C ARG A 60 2.51 2.53 10.22
N GLU A 61 1.32 2.39 10.73
CA GLU A 61 0.27 1.50 10.23
C GLU A 61 -1.06 2.26 10.30
N LEU A 62 -1.90 2.09 9.31
CA LEU A 62 -3.21 2.71 9.28
C LEU A 62 -4.26 1.71 8.81
N MET A 63 -5.31 1.56 9.59
CA MET A 63 -6.52 0.84 9.21
C MET A 63 -7.62 1.83 8.86
N PHE A 64 -8.28 1.62 7.73
CA PHE A 64 -9.43 2.43 7.31
C PHE A 64 -10.43 1.57 6.52
N GLU A 65 -11.62 2.09 6.31
CA GLU A 65 -12.67 1.41 5.54
C GLU A 65 -13.05 2.22 4.29
N VAL A 66 -13.10 1.54 3.14
CA VAL A 66 -13.55 2.08 1.87
C VAL A 66 -14.31 1.00 1.11
N GLY A 67 -15.45 1.35 0.52
CA GLY A 67 -16.24 0.42 -0.28
C GLY A 67 -16.73 -0.82 0.49
N GLY A 68 -16.82 -0.74 1.83
CA GLY A 68 -17.19 -1.85 2.70
C GLY A 68 -16.04 -2.80 3.06
N TYR A 69 -14.81 -2.50 2.63
CA TYR A 69 -13.62 -3.28 2.92
C TYR A 69 -12.74 -2.61 3.97
N LYS A 70 -12.20 -3.41 4.89
CA LYS A 70 -11.17 -3.01 5.86
C LYS A 70 -9.79 -3.13 5.23
N ILE A 71 -9.12 -2.02 5.08
CA ILE A 71 -7.81 -1.93 4.44
C ILE A 71 -6.76 -1.56 5.48
N LEU A 72 -5.77 -2.42 5.63
CA LEU A 72 -4.58 -2.15 6.45
C LEU A 72 -3.43 -1.75 5.54
N ILE A 73 -2.84 -0.60 5.82
CA ILE A 73 -1.64 -0.14 5.12
C ILE A 73 -0.47 0.00 6.08
N MET A 74 0.73 -0.32 5.60
CA MET A 74 1.99 -0.16 6.32
C MET A 74 3.17 -0.01 5.36
N HIS A 75 4.28 0.57 5.82
CA HIS A 75 5.50 0.54 5.02
C HIS A 75 6.09 -0.89 4.94
N GLY A 76 6.07 -1.63 6.04
CA GLY A 76 6.46 -3.04 6.09
C GLY A 76 7.85 -3.33 6.68
N HIS A 77 8.74 -2.34 6.79
CA HIS A 77 10.11 -2.54 7.32
C HIS A 77 10.15 -3.18 8.72
N ARG A 78 9.18 -2.89 9.59
CA ARG A 78 9.09 -3.45 10.95
C ARG A 78 8.63 -4.90 10.97
N PHE A 79 8.00 -5.35 9.91
CA PHE A 79 7.51 -6.74 9.74
C PHE A 79 8.51 -7.62 8.98
N GLY A 80 9.63 -7.04 8.50
CA GLY A 80 10.64 -7.77 7.75
C GLY A 80 10.16 -8.26 6.37
N VAL A 81 9.30 -7.47 5.72
CA VAL A 81 8.66 -7.87 4.44
C VAL A 81 9.63 -8.10 3.27
N LYS A 82 10.91 -7.74 3.43
CA LYS A 82 11.95 -8.09 2.44
C LYS A 82 12.35 -9.54 2.50
N GLU A 83 12.30 -10.12 3.69
CA GLU A 83 12.65 -11.50 3.96
C GLU A 83 11.40 -12.40 3.95
N ASP A 84 10.34 -11.93 4.61
CA ASP A 84 9.10 -12.69 4.80
C ASP A 84 7.89 -11.76 4.95
N TRP A 85 7.01 -11.75 3.97
CA TRP A 85 5.77 -10.98 3.98
C TRP A 85 4.67 -11.63 4.84
N GLU A 86 4.77 -12.93 5.16
CA GLU A 86 3.72 -13.67 5.88
C GLU A 86 3.46 -13.10 7.27
N ARG A 87 4.49 -12.61 7.96
CA ARG A 87 4.33 -11.94 9.27
C ARG A 87 3.42 -10.70 9.21
N ALA A 88 3.54 -9.92 8.13
CA ALA A 88 2.65 -8.79 7.91
C ALA A 88 1.21 -9.24 7.59
N ALA A 89 1.08 -10.34 6.84
CA ALA A 89 -0.22 -10.94 6.53
C ALA A 89 -0.88 -11.56 7.76
N GLU A 90 -0.13 -12.23 8.66
CA GLU A 90 -0.63 -12.70 9.95
C GLU A 90 -1.21 -11.56 10.78
N TYR A 91 -0.48 -10.46 10.88
CA TYR A 91 -0.94 -9.27 11.59
C TYR A 91 -2.21 -8.68 10.96
N ALA A 92 -2.27 -8.59 9.63
CA ALA A 92 -3.45 -8.11 8.92
C ALA A 92 -4.67 -9.03 9.15
N ALA A 93 -4.46 -10.35 9.17
CA ALA A 93 -5.50 -11.33 9.48
C ALA A 93 -6.02 -11.19 10.92
N ASP A 94 -5.14 -10.99 11.90
CA ASP A 94 -5.50 -10.74 13.31
C ASP A 94 -6.31 -9.43 13.46
N MET A 95 -6.01 -8.42 12.64
CA MET A 95 -6.74 -7.15 12.59
C MET A 95 -8.05 -7.24 11.77
N HIS A 96 -8.39 -8.42 11.25
CA HIS A 96 -9.55 -8.64 10.39
C HIS A 96 -9.58 -7.73 9.14
N ALA A 97 -8.43 -7.46 8.55
CA ALA A 97 -8.34 -6.77 7.28
C ALA A 97 -8.86 -7.64 6.11
N ASP A 98 -9.40 -7.01 5.10
CA ASP A 98 -9.74 -7.62 3.81
C ASP A 98 -8.60 -7.47 2.81
N LEU A 99 -7.84 -6.38 2.96
CA LEU A 99 -6.69 -6.05 2.13
C LEU A 99 -5.54 -5.55 3.01
N LEU A 100 -4.37 -6.13 2.83
CA LEU A 100 -3.09 -5.61 3.31
C LEU A 100 -2.35 -4.97 2.14
N MET A 101 -1.94 -3.71 2.30
CA MET A 101 -1.03 -3.05 1.35
C MET A 101 0.27 -2.69 2.06
N PHE A 102 1.41 -3.05 1.47
CA PHE A 102 2.72 -2.73 2.03
C PHE A 102 3.71 -2.27 0.94
N GLY A 103 4.74 -1.53 1.34
CA GLY A 103 5.79 -1.02 0.48
C GLY A 103 7.15 -1.66 0.77
N HIS A 104 8.20 -0.84 0.91
CA HIS A 104 9.55 -1.15 1.36
C HIS A 104 10.39 -2.05 0.43
N THR A 105 9.82 -3.10 -0.16
CA THR A 105 10.56 -4.01 -1.04
C THR A 105 10.85 -3.41 -2.40
N HIS A 106 10.07 -2.42 -2.83
CA HIS A 106 10.06 -1.84 -4.18
C HIS A 106 9.77 -2.86 -5.29
N VAL A 107 9.23 -4.02 -4.93
CA VAL A 107 8.89 -5.10 -5.85
C VAL A 107 7.39 -5.29 -5.87
N MET A 108 6.83 -5.36 -7.07
CA MET A 108 5.42 -5.68 -7.26
C MET A 108 5.10 -7.05 -6.67
N PHE A 109 4.04 -7.12 -5.89
CA PHE A 109 3.59 -8.37 -5.29
C PHE A 109 2.07 -8.35 -5.11
N GLU A 110 1.44 -9.47 -5.42
CA GLU A 110 0.03 -9.71 -5.12
C GLU A 110 -0.21 -11.15 -4.70
N LYS A 111 -1.09 -11.33 -3.73
CA LYS A 111 -1.48 -12.64 -3.25
C LYS A 111 -2.91 -12.61 -2.75
N TYR A 112 -3.70 -13.59 -3.12
CA TYR A 112 -5.00 -13.88 -2.51
C TYR A 112 -4.88 -15.07 -1.58
N LEU A 113 -5.34 -14.92 -0.36
CA LEU A 113 -5.33 -15.94 0.69
C LEU A 113 -6.79 -16.31 1.00
N PRO A 114 -7.27 -17.47 0.54
CA PRO A 114 -8.59 -17.97 0.92
C PRO A 114 -8.69 -18.22 2.41
N THR A 115 -9.91 -18.24 2.95
CA THR A 115 -10.19 -18.73 4.30
C THR A 115 -9.56 -20.11 4.51
N GLY A 116 -8.89 -20.30 5.64
CA GLY A 116 -8.20 -21.54 5.98
C GLY A 116 -6.77 -21.65 5.46
N THR A 117 -6.27 -20.66 4.70
CA THR A 117 -4.84 -20.61 4.31
C THR A 117 -3.98 -20.55 5.56
N SER A 118 -2.99 -21.45 5.65
CA SER A 118 -2.01 -21.42 6.74
C SER A 118 -1.03 -20.27 6.55
N LEU A 119 -0.87 -19.46 7.59
CA LEU A 119 0.17 -18.44 7.73
C LEU A 119 0.91 -18.76 9.03
N GLY A 120 2.15 -19.22 8.94
CA GLY A 120 2.89 -19.65 10.10
C GLY A 120 2.14 -20.73 10.88
N TYR A 121 1.76 -20.42 12.13
CA TYR A 121 1.04 -21.34 13.03
C TYR A 121 -0.49 -21.12 13.04
N ARG A 122 -1.03 -20.25 12.22
CA ARG A 122 -2.45 -19.87 12.19
C ARG A 122 -3.06 -20.06 10.82
N ALA A 123 -4.38 -20.17 10.78
CA ALA A 123 -5.14 -20.14 9.54
C ALA A 123 -5.87 -18.81 9.41
N VAL A 124 -5.93 -18.28 8.19
CA VAL A 124 -6.68 -17.08 7.86
C VAL A 124 -8.18 -17.33 8.08
N GLY A 125 -8.79 -16.55 8.95
CA GLY A 125 -10.20 -16.71 9.36
C GLY A 125 -11.21 -16.23 8.32
N LYS A 126 -10.80 -15.34 7.42
CA LYS A 126 -11.57 -14.84 6.26
C LYS A 126 -10.62 -14.56 5.11
N PRO A 127 -11.10 -14.42 3.86
CA PRO A 127 -10.22 -14.10 2.73
C PRO A 127 -9.42 -12.82 2.98
N LEU A 128 -8.15 -12.82 2.61
CA LEU A 128 -7.25 -11.67 2.71
C LEU A 128 -6.50 -11.48 1.38
N CYS A 129 -6.61 -10.28 0.84
CA CYS A 129 -5.75 -9.83 -0.26
C CYS A 129 -4.47 -9.19 0.30
N VAL A 130 -3.33 -9.46 -0.33
CA VAL A 130 -2.02 -8.90 0.02
C VAL A 130 -1.42 -8.25 -1.20
N PHE A 131 -1.01 -6.98 -1.10
CA PHE A 131 -0.61 -6.21 -2.25
C PHE A 131 0.59 -5.29 -1.97
N ASN A 132 1.53 -5.26 -2.91
CA ASN A 132 2.61 -4.28 -2.95
C ASN A 132 2.66 -3.67 -4.37
N PRO A 133 2.46 -2.36 -4.52
CA PRO A 133 2.41 -1.72 -5.83
C PRO A 133 3.76 -1.61 -6.56
N GLY A 134 4.87 -1.98 -5.88
CA GLY A 134 6.22 -1.71 -6.36
C GLY A 134 6.68 -0.29 -6.00
N SER A 135 7.35 0.39 -6.91
CA SER A 135 7.87 1.75 -6.68
C SER A 135 7.78 2.60 -7.93
N VAL A 136 7.32 3.84 -7.79
CA VAL A 136 7.26 4.82 -8.90
C VAL A 136 8.62 5.49 -9.19
N GLY A 137 9.52 5.50 -8.20
CA GLY A 137 10.77 6.28 -8.25
C GLY A 137 12.05 5.46 -8.36
N THR A 138 12.02 4.18 -8.09
CA THR A 138 13.20 3.32 -8.02
C THR A 138 13.02 2.03 -8.79
N GLY A 139 14.12 1.52 -9.35
CA GLY A 139 14.13 0.25 -10.09
C GLY A 139 14.12 0.41 -11.61
N LEU A 140 14.37 -0.71 -12.30
CA LEU A 140 14.37 -0.78 -13.77
C LEU A 140 12.96 -0.65 -14.36
N TYR A 141 11.96 -0.96 -13.57
CA TYR A 141 10.54 -0.95 -13.97
C TYR A 141 9.71 -0.20 -12.93
N PRO A 142 9.65 1.15 -13.03
CA PRO A 142 8.78 1.92 -12.17
C PRO A 142 7.33 1.42 -12.27
N SER A 143 6.66 1.29 -11.14
CA SER A 143 5.30 0.76 -11.08
C SER A 143 4.44 1.49 -10.05
N TYR A 144 3.13 1.41 -10.25
CA TYR A 144 2.12 1.75 -9.26
C TYR A 144 1.01 0.70 -9.29
N GLY A 145 0.20 0.69 -8.26
CA GLY A 145 -0.93 -0.22 -8.16
C GLY A 145 -2.27 0.48 -8.32
N VAL A 146 -3.23 -0.24 -8.85
CA VAL A 146 -4.64 0.12 -8.83
C VAL A 146 -5.40 -0.99 -8.12
N VAL A 147 -6.21 -0.62 -7.13
CA VAL A 147 -7.09 -1.53 -6.40
C VAL A 147 -8.52 -1.13 -6.69
N ASP A 148 -9.27 -2.04 -7.29
CA ASP A 148 -10.67 -1.87 -7.61
C ASP A 148 -11.51 -2.66 -6.58
N LEU A 149 -12.30 -1.92 -5.80
CA LEU A 149 -13.14 -2.46 -4.74
C LEU A 149 -14.56 -2.66 -5.27
N ARG A 150 -14.93 -3.91 -5.51
CA ARG A 150 -16.25 -4.28 -6.08
C ARG A 150 -17.12 -4.94 -5.02
N PRO A 151 -18.44 -4.96 -5.21
CA PRO A 151 -19.35 -5.65 -4.29
C PRO A 151 -19.06 -7.15 -4.12
N ASP A 152 -18.43 -7.77 -5.11
CA ASP A 152 -18.12 -9.20 -5.18
C ASP A 152 -16.63 -9.54 -4.94
N GLY A 153 -15.78 -8.54 -4.70
CA GLY A 153 -14.36 -8.79 -4.39
C GLY A 153 -13.43 -7.61 -4.64
N ILE A 154 -12.15 -7.87 -4.40
CA ILE A 154 -11.05 -6.91 -4.58
C ILE A 154 -10.24 -7.36 -5.80
N ILE A 155 -10.05 -6.45 -6.76
CA ILE A 155 -9.15 -6.66 -7.89
C ILE A 155 -7.90 -5.80 -7.70
N MET A 156 -6.75 -6.44 -7.71
CA MET A 156 -5.45 -5.79 -7.62
C MET A 156 -4.78 -5.80 -8.99
N SER A 157 -4.18 -4.70 -9.38
CA SER A 157 -3.50 -4.57 -10.68
C SER A 157 -2.24 -3.72 -10.56
N HIS A 158 -1.22 -4.09 -11.32
CA HIS A 158 0.02 -3.32 -11.43
C HIS A 158 0.09 -2.62 -12.79
N ALA A 159 0.43 -1.34 -12.77
CA ALA A 159 0.79 -0.60 -13.97
C ALA A 159 2.29 -0.33 -13.97
N CYS A 160 2.96 -0.76 -15.03
CA CYS A 160 4.39 -0.59 -15.21
C CYS A 160 4.69 0.44 -16.30
N GLY A 161 5.60 1.40 -16.04
CA GLY A 161 6.13 2.30 -17.04
C GLY A 161 7.31 1.66 -17.74
N GLY A 162 7.10 1.17 -18.95
CA GLY A 162 8.20 0.91 -19.86
C GLY A 162 8.78 2.24 -20.36
N THR A 163 10.08 2.47 -20.19
CA THR A 163 10.79 3.48 -20.99
C THR A 163 10.83 2.91 -22.40
N VAL A 164 9.95 3.36 -23.27
CA VAL A 164 10.16 3.20 -24.71
C VAL A 164 11.41 4.02 -25.04
N ARG A 165 12.51 3.35 -25.34
CA ARG A 165 13.71 3.96 -25.94
C ARG A 165 13.43 4.28 -27.38
#